data_74df7d5bc05635165b78c30d419789e6
#
_entry.id   74df7d5bc05635165b78c30d419789e6
#
_cell.length_a   1.000
_cell.length_b   1.000
_cell.length_c   1.000
_cell.angle_alpha   90.00
_cell.angle_beta   90.00
_cell.angle_gamma   90.00
#
_symmetry.space_group_name_H-M   'P 1'
#
loop_
_entity.id
_entity.type
_entity.pdbx_description
1 polymer ?
#
loop_
_entity_poly.entity_id
_entity_poly.type
_entity_poly.pdbx_seq_one_letter_code
_entity_poly.pdbx_strand_id
1 'polypeptide(L)'
;MQRCAVICAIAALAAAPAVADETCREQVAAAFNKQRSSRVFTMTSEMKTPSGPVQIKVEYQPPDRMRQTVMAPGQQQLETVLYGQRAYSRQGSKWEELMPGLAQTIIAQVRAAVDDPPKDVGNFDCLGTTTLDGREYLTYRSVEKQADAGAATGAPVLHRTIYIDPKTGLPATNIVAADPPSTEVVFKATYDYPASLQIEDHPDAPLVRMR
;
A
#
# COMPACT_ATOMS: atom_id res chain seq x y z
N MET A 1 -1.18 63.32 -38.71
CA MET A 1 -0.39 62.10 -38.77
C MET A 1 -0.15 61.67 -37.34
N GLN A 2 -0.98 60.76 -36.85
CA GLN A 2 -1.00 60.33 -35.43
C GLN A 2 -0.44 58.90 -35.36
N ARG A 3 0.70 58.70 -34.69
CA ARG A 3 1.37 57.39 -34.53
C ARG A 3 0.86 56.75 -33.28
N CYS A 4 0.06 55.68 -33.38
CA CYS A 4 -0.29 54.79 -32.30
C CYS A 4 0.88 53.83 -31.99
N ALA A 5 1.46 53.93 -30.81
CA ALA A 5 2.41 52.95 -30.29
C ALA A 5 1.63 51.84 -29.56
N VAL A 6 1.71 50.64 -30.10
CA VAL A 6 1.17 49.39 -29.46
C VAL A 6 2.24 48.86 -28.52
N ILE A 7 1.97 48.92 -27.22
CA ILE A 7 2.82 48.31 -26.18
C ILE A 7 2.35 46.86 -26.00
N CYS A 8 3.13 45.90 -26.50
CA CYS A 8 2.98 44.48 -26.18
C CYS A 8 3.54 44.21 -24.80
N ALA A 9 2.63 43.98 -23.82
CA ALA A 9 3.01 43.48 -22.51
C ALA A 9 3.22 41.97 -22.60
N ILE A 10 4.49 41.54 -22.50
CA ILE A 10 4.87 40.12 -22.38
C ILE A 10 4.67 39.72 -20.92
N ALA A 11 3.60 38.99 -20.63
CA ALA A 11 3.42 38.34 -19.33
C ALA A 11 4.37 37.14 -19.21
N ALA A 12 5.45 37.29 -18.46
CA ALA A 12 6.33 36.19 -18.09
C ALA A 12 5.60 35.30 -17.08
N LEU A 13 5.16 34.13 -17.52
CA LEU A 13 4.75 33.06 -16.59
C LEU A 13 6.02 32.61 -15.87
N ALA A 14 6.17 33.03 -14.63
CA ALA A 14 7.15 32.47 -13.72
C ALA A 14 6.66 31.05 -13.36
N ALA A 15 7.29 30.03 -13.96
CA ALA A 15 7.20 28.67 -13.47
C ALA A 15 7.76 28.65 -12.04
N ALA A 16 6.89 28.51 -11.05
CA ALA A 16 7.32 28.29 -9.67
C ALA A 16 8.17 27.00 -9.64
N PRO A 17 9.37 27.02 -9.03
CA PRO A 17 10.12 25.79 -8.84
C PRO A 17 9.23 24.84 -8.04
N ALA A 18 9.12 23.60 -8.48
CA ALA A 18 8.50 22.54 -7.71
C ALA A 18 9.21 22.51 -6.35
N VAL A 19 8.52 22.95 -5.29
CA VAL A 19 8.97 22.74 -3.91
C VAL A 19 8.76 21.26 -3.66
N ALA A 20 9.68 20.47 -4.24
CA ALA A 20 9.76 19.07 -4.00
C ALA A 20 10.22 18.89 -2.55
N ASP A 21 9.64 17.99 -1.88
CA ASP A 21 10.23 16.99 -1.06
C ASP A 21 9.69 16.83 0.35
N GLU A 22 10.03 17.67 1.29
CA GLU A 22 9.71 17.41 2.69
C GLU A 22 8.20 17.45 2.95
N THR A 23 7.52 18.43 2.37
CA THR A 23 6.06 18.59 2.52
C THR A 23 5.28 17.43 1.90
N CYS A 24 5.70 16.92 0.73
CA CYS A 24 5.02 15.81 0.06
C CYS A 24 5.21 14.51 0.83
N ARG A 25 6.43 14.27 1.32
CA ARG A 25 6.75 13.13 2.19
C ARG A 25 5.94 13.17 3.48
N GLU A 26 5.84 14.34 4.12
CA GLU A 26 5.06 14.52 5.35
C GLU A 26 3.57 14.27 5.14
N GLN A 27 3.00 14.70 4.02
CA GLN A 27 1.60 14.44 3.68
C GLN A 27 1.33 12.96 3.49
N VAL A 28 2.22 12.23 2.80
CA VAL A 28 2.12 10.77 2.66
C VAL A 28 2.27 10.09 4.01
N ALA A 29 3.24 10.49 4.82
CA ALA A 29 3.44 9.95 6.18
C ALA A 29 2.21 10.18 7.06
N ALA A 30 1.62 11.38 7.03
CA ALA A 30 0.41 11.73 7.78
C ALA A 30 -0.78 10.85 7.37
N ALA A 31 -0.95 10.58 6.07
CA ALA A 31 -2.02 9.72 5.58
C ALA A 31 -1.88 8.28 6.10
N PHE A 32 -0.68 7.70 6.06
CA PHE A 32 -0.44 6.36 6.60
C PHE A 32 -0.51 6.30 8.13
N ASN A 33 -0.10 7.36 8.83
CA ASN A 33 -0.30 7.45 10.28
C ASN A 33 -1.79 7.51 10.64
N LYS A 34 -2.59 8.24 9.86
CA LYS A 34 -4.04 8.27 10.02
C LYS A 34 -4.66 6.90 9.76
N GLN A 35 -4.20 6.15 8.75
CA GLN A 35 -4.62 4.77 8.51
C GLN A 35 -4.37 3.89 9.72
N ARG A 36 -3.17 3.95 10.34
CA ARG A 36 -2.83 3.17 11.54
C ARG A 36 -3.72 3.50 12.73
N SER A 37 -4.14 4.76 12.84
CA SER A 37 -5.08 5.20 13.87
C SER A 37 -6.53 4.80 13.57
N SER A 38 -6.81 4.20 12.42
CA SER A 38 -8.13 3.72 12.06
C SER A 38 -8.50 2.51 12.92
N ARG A 39 -9.77 2.45 13.35
CA ARG A 39 -10.29 1.35 14.17
C ARG A 39 -10.16 -0.01 13.46
N VAL A 40 -10.41 0.01 12.17
CA VAL A 40 -10.27 -1.14 11.26
C VAL A 40 -9.94 -0.63 9.87
N PHE A 41 -9.20 -1.41 9.11
CA PHE A 41 -9.00 -1.17 7.68
C PHE A 41 -8.69 -2.47 6.96
N THR A 42 -8.90 -2.48 5.65
CA THR A 42 -8.55 -3.60 4.79
C THR A 42 -7.58 -3.14 3.70
N MET A 43 -6.71 -4.04 3.29
CA MET A 43 -5.81 -3.86 2.15
C MET A 43 -5.98 -5.06 1.22
N THR A 44 -6.32 -4.81 -0.03
CA THR A 44 -6.30 -5.83 -1.08
C THR A 44 -5.16 -5.52 -2.02
N SER A 45 -4.20 -6.42 -2.15
CA SER A 45 -3.08 -6.27 -3.08
C SER A 45 -3.11 -7.35 -4.15
N GLU A 46 -2.70 -6.96 -5.34
CA GLU A 46 -2.51 -7.85 -6.48
C GLU A 46 -1.07 -7.72 -6.97
N MET A 47 -0.44 -8.86 -7.17
CA MET A 47 0.95 -8.96 -7.60
C MET A 47 1.03 -9.94 -8.78
N LYS A 48 1.67 -9.53 -9.86
CA LYS A 48 1.94 -10.43 -10.99
C LYS A 48 3.08 -11.38 -10.63
N THR A 49 2.88 -12.65 -10.86
CA THR A 49 3.91 -13.68 -10.75
C THR A 49 4.00 -14.48 -12.06
N PRO A 50 5.09 -15.22 -12.28
CA PRO A 50 5.19 -16.11 -13.46
C PRO A 50 4.06 -17.15 -13.55
N SER A 51 3.47 -17.53 -12.41
CA SER A 51 2.37 -18.50 -12.33
C SER A 51 0.98 -17.86 -12.46
N GLY A 52 0.92 -16.52 -12.66
CA GLY A 52 -0.30 -15.73 -12.73
C GLY A 52 -0.47 -14.77 -11.56
N PRO A 53 -1.57 -14.01 -11.51
CA PRO A 53 -1.79 -13.02 -10.47
C PRO A 53 -2.04 -13.68 -9.10
N VAL A 54 -1.35 -13.19 -8.07
CA VAL A 54 -1.60 -13.54 -6.67
C VAL A 54 -2.33 -12.36 -6.03
N GLN A 55 -3.48 -12.64 -5.44
CA GLN A 55 -4.23 -11.65 -4.67
C GLN A 55 -4.07 -11.94 -3.17
N ILE A 56 -3.78 -10.89 -2.41
CA ILE A 56 -3.67 -10.94 -0.95
C ILE A 56 -4.62 -9.90 -0.38
N LYS A 57 -5.59 -10.35 0.40
CA LYS A 57 -6.46 -9.48 1.20
C LYS A 57 -6.01 -9.56 2.65
N VAL A 58 -5.75 -8.40 3.26
CA VAL A 58 -5.43 -8.31 4.68
C VAL A 58 -6.45 -7.39 5.35
N GLU A 59 -7.03 -7.87 6.43
CA GLU A 59 -7.99 -7.16 7.26
C GLU A 59 -7.34 -6.93 8.62
N TYR A 60 -7.25 -5.67 9.04
CA TYR A 60 -6.63 -5.28 10.30
C TYR A 60 -7.68 -4.76 11.27
N GLN A 61 -7.62 -5.27 12.48
CA GLN A 61 -8.35 -4.76 13.63
C GLN A 61 -7.32 -4.51 14.74
N PRO A 62 -6.70 -3.31 14.71
CA PRO A 62 -5.69 -2.95 15.70
C PRO A 62 -6.18 -3.13 17.14
N PRO A 63 -5.29 -3.40 18.11
CA PRO A 63 -3.83 -3.43 17.91
C PRO A 63 -3.26 -4.80 17.51
N ASP A 64 -3.99 -5.89 17.69
CA ASP A 64 -3.44 -7.24 17.73
C ASP A 64 -4.26 -8.30 16.98
N ARG A 65 -5.12 -7.87 16.04
CA ARG A 65 -5.92 -8.79 15.22
C ARG A 65 -5.72 -8.53 13.75
N MET A 66 -5.54 -9.61 13.01
CA MET A 66 -5.40 -9.57 11.56
C MET A 66 -5.98 -10.84 10.96
N ARG A 67 -6.63 -10.72 9.80
CA ARG A 67 -6.95 -11.84 8.92
C ARG A 67 -6.34 -11.59 7.55
N GLN A 68 -5.55 -12.53 7.09
CA GLN A 68 -4.95 -12.52 5.75
C GLN A 68 -5.53 -13.67 4.94
N THR A 69 -5.92 -13.36 3.72
CA THR A 69 -6.39 -14.34 2.73
C THR A 69 -5.50 -14.25 1.50
N VAL A 70 -4.89 -15.36 1.10
CA VAL A 70 -4.04 -15.46 -0.09
C VAL A 70 -4.74 -16.35 -1.11
N MET A 71 -4.91 -15.81 -2.32
CA MET A 71 -5.45 -16.52 -3.48
C MET A 71 -4.42 -16.54 -4.60
N ALA A 72 -4.01 -17.72 -5.00
CA ALA A 72 -3.05 -17.95 -6.10
C ALA A 72 -3.63 -18.92 -7.12
N PRO A 73 -3.29 -18.77 -8.41
CA PRO A 73 -3.80 -19.65 -9.47
C PRO A 73 -3.48 -21.11 -9.18
N GLY A 74 -4.50 -21.98 -9.29
CA GLY A 74 -4.35 -23.43 -9.10
C GLY A 74 -4.08 -23.87 -7.66
N GLN A 75 -4.09 -22.98 -6.68
CA GLN A 75 -3.90 -23.31 -5.27
C GLN A 75 -5.18 -23.11 -4.47
N GLN A 76 -5.33 -23.90 -3.39
CA GLN A 76 -6.39 -23.65 -2.43
C GLN A 76 -6.12 -22.34 -1.69
N GLN A 77 -7.18 -21.60 -1.40
CA GLN A 77 -7.10 -20.40 -0.60
C GLN A 77 -6.44 -20.70 0.76
N LEU A 78 -5.45 -19.90 1.10
CA LEU A 78 -4.82 -19.91 2.41
C LEU A 78 -5.36 -18.75 3.25
N GLU A 79 -5.84 -19.04 4.44
CA GLU A 79 -6.18 -18.04 5.43
C GLU A 79 -5.24 -18.11 6.62
N THR A 80 -4.87 -16.94 7.13
CA THR A 80 -4.10 -16.78 8.36
C THR A 80 -4.81 -15.77 9.25
N VAL A 81 -5.01 -16.11 10.52
CA VAL A 81 -5.60 -15.22 11.52
C VAL A 81 -4.58 -15.01 12.64
N LEU A 82 -4.37 -13.77 13.03
CA LEU A 82 -3.76 -13.39 14.30
C LEU A 82 -4.85 -12.91 15.24
N TYR A 83 -4.85 -13.43 16.46
CA TYR A 83 -5.73 -13.00 17.55
C TYR A 83 -4.93 -12.92 18.86
N GLY A 84 -4.57 -11.69 19.24
CA GLY A 84 -3.69 -11.47 20.38
C GLY A 84 -2.28 -12.02 20.16
N GLN A 85 -1.93 -13.06 20.89
CA GLN A 85 -0.62 -13.71 20.83
C GLN A 85 -0.64 -15.06 20.08
N ARG A 86 -1.79 -15.46 19.57
CA ARG A 86 -1.98 -16.74 18.88
C ARG A 86 -2.21 -16.48 17.40
N ALA A 87 -1.66 -17.33 16.57
CA ALA A 87 -1.89 -17.30 15.13
C ALA A 87 -2.40 -18.66 14.66
N TYR A 88 -3.28 -18.60 13.69
CA TYR A 88 -3.94 -19.77 13.12
C TYR A 88 -3.81 -19.74 11.61
N SER A 89 -3.77 -20.90 10.98
CA SER A 89 -3.88 -21.00 9.54
C SER A 89 -4.92 -22.03 9.12
N ARG A 90 -5.47 -21.83 7.93
CA ARG A 90 -6.40 -22.75 7.30
C ARG A 90 -6.10 -22.86 5.80
N GLN A 91 -5.92 -24.10 5.36
CA GLN A 91 -5.96 -24.45 3.96
C GLN A 91 -7.02 -25.57 3.81
N GLY A 92 -8.11 -25.25 3.07
CA GLY A 92 -9.30 -26.09 3.07
C GLY A 92 -10.23 -25.81 4.24
N SER A 93 -10.67 -26.83 5.01
CA SER A 93 -11.76 -26.69 6.00
C SER A 93 -11.34 -26.64 7.46
N LYS A 94 -10.09 -26.97 7.78
CA LYS A 94 -9.65 -27.12 9.18
C LYS A 94 -8.68 -26.01 9.57
N TRP A 95 -8.96 -25.38 10.70
CA TRP A 95 -8.03 -24.45 11.35
C TRP A 95 -6.97 -25.24 12.13
N GLU A 96 -5.75 -24.77 12.07
CA GLU A 96 -4.63 -25.25 12.88
C GLU A 96 -3.93 -24.05 13.53
N GLU A 97 -3.59 -24.18 14.82
CA GLU A 97 -2.79 -23.17 15.51
C GLU A 97 -1.33 -23.29 15.06
N LEU A 98 -0.74 -22.15 14.69
CA LEU A 98 0.65 -22.09 14.28
C LEU A 98 1.60 -22.20 15.47
N MET A 99 2.79 -22.75 15.22
CA MET A 99 3.84 -22.80 16.25
C MET A 99 4.21 -21.40 16.74
N PRO A 100 4.58 -21.24 18.01
CA PRO A 100 4.88 -19.93 18.60
C PRO A 100 5.87 -19.09 17.81
N GLY A 101 6.92 -19.70 17.22
CA GLY A 101 7.89 -18.97 16.39
C GLY A 101 7.29 -18.33 15.13
N LEU A 102 6.35 -19.03 14.48
CA LEU A 102 5.62 -18.46 13.33
C LEU A 102 4.62 -17.39 13.78
N ALA A 103 3.93 -17.61 14.89
CA ALA A 103 3.03 -16.62 15.47
C ALA A 103 3.79 -15.30 15.77
N GLN A 104 4.98 -15.37 16.36
CA GLN A 104 5.81 -14.19 16.63
C GLN A 104 6.19 -13.43 15.35
N THR A 105 6.47 -14.13 14.25
CA THR A 105 6.74 -13.50 12.96
C THR A 105 5.53 -12.71 12.45
N ILE A 106 4.33 -13.30 12.57
CA ILE A 106 3.08 -12.65 12.16
C ILE A 106 2.79 -11.45 13.07
N ILE A 107 2.99 -11.57 14.39
CA ILE A 107 2.84 -10.47 15.35
C ILE A 107 3.76 -9.30 14.96
N ALA A 108 5.02 -9.58 14.63
CA ALA A 108 5.97 -8.54 14.21
C ALA A 108 5.51 -7.84 12.91
N GLN A 109 4.99 -8.59 11.94
CA GLN A 109 4.42 -8.02 10.70
C GLN A 109 3.21 -7.13 10.98
N VAL A 110 2.29 -7.56 11.85
CA VAL A 110 1.10 -6.76 12.20
C VAL A 110 1.52 -5.49 12.91
N ARG A 111 2.43 -5.56 13.89
CA ARG A 111 2.95 -4.37 14.58
C ARG A 111 3.59 -3.39 13.62
N ALA A 112 4.41 -3.86 12.69
CA ALA A 112 5.01 -3.00 11.66
C ALA A 112 3.96 -2.32 10.79
N ALA A 113 2.79 -2.95 10.57
CA ALA A 113 1.71 -2.39 9.78
C ALA A 113 0.83 -1.39 10.55
N VAL A 114 0.62 -1.59 11.87
CA VAL A 114 -0.39 -0.85 12.65
C VAL A 114 0.19 0.01 13.78
N ASP A 115 1.32 -0.36 14.38
CA ASP A 115 1.89 0.33 15.54
C ASP A 115 3.14 1.13 15.19
N ASP A 116 4.08 0.52 14.45
CA ASP A 116 5.35 1.15 14.16
C ASP A 116 5.19 2.25 13.09
N PRO A 117 5.73 3.46 13.31
CA PRO A 117 5.78 4.45 12.24
C PRO A 117 6.63 3.91 11.08
N PRO A 118 6.31 4.27 9.83
CA PRO A 118 7.12 3.86 8.69
C PRO A 118 8.55 4.37 8.90
N LYS A 119 9.51 3.46 8.88
CA LYS A 119 10.94 3.78 9.11
C LYS A 119 11.52 4.65 8.00
N ASP A 120 11.02 4.49 6.79
CA ASP A 120 11.39 5.29 5.63
C ASP A 120 10.18 5.41 4.72
N VAL A 121 9.60 6.59 4.63
CA VAL A 121 8.47 6.86 3.73
C VAL A 121 8.96 7.10 2.31
N GLY A 122 10.26 7.30 2.12
CA GLY A 122 10.86 7.71 0.84
C GLY A 122 10.64 9.19 0.53
N ASN A 123 11.21 9.63 -0.57
CA ASN A 123 10.99 10.98 -1.10
C ASN A 123 9.87 10.93 -2.12
N PHE A 124 8.90 11.81 -1.99
CA PHE A 124 7.75 11.89 -2.89
C PHE A 124 7.68 13.25 -3.56
N ASP A 125 7.35 13.24 -4.84
CA ASP A 125 6.92 14.42 -5.59
C ASP A 125 5.40 14.56 -5.44
N CYS A 126 4.91 15.78 -5.19
CA CYS A 126 3.50 16.09 -5.23
C CYS A 126 3.05 16.26 -6.69
N LEU A 127 2.18 15.40 -7.18
CA LEU A 127 1.59 15.52 -8.51
C LEU A 127 0.29 16.34 -8.53
N GLY A 128 -0.14 16.83 -7.34
CA GLY A 128 -1.40 17.54 -7.20
C GLY A 128 -2.61 16.60 -7.25
N THR A 129 -3.75 17.11 -7.72
CA THR A 129 -4.96 16.32 -7.87
C THR A 129 -4.97 15.61 -9.21
N THR A 130 -5.15 14.28 -9.19
CA THR A 130 -5.31 13.47 -10.41
C THR A 130 -6.54 12.58 -10.31
N THR A 131 -7.01 12.08 -11.46
CA THR A 131 -8.17 11.21 -11.53
C THR A 131 -7.73 9.75 -11.70
N LEU A 132 -8.22 8.86 -10.83
CA LEU A 132 -8.07 7.41 -10.94
C LEU A 132 -9.48 6.77 -10.86
N ASP A 133 -9.82 5.95 -11.84
CA ASP A 133 -11.12 5.26 -11.91
C ASP A 133 -12.33 6.21 -11.72
N GLY A 134 -12.25 7.43 -12.28
CA GLY A 134 -13.31 8.45 -12.25
C GLY A 134 -13.41 9.23 -10.93
N ARG A 135 -12.48 9.07 -9.99
CA ARG A 135 -12.41 9.80 -8.71
C ARG A 135 -11.14 10.63 -8.64
N GLU A 136 -11.23 11.78 -7.98
CA GLU A 136 -10.11 12.67 -7.74
C GLU A 136 -9.38 12.29 -6.45
N TYR A 137 -8.02 12.32 -6.51
CA TYR A 137 -7.14 12.01 -5.39
C TYR A 137 -5.98 13.00 -5.35
N LEU A 138 -5.49 13.31 -4.17
CA LEU A 138 -4.16 13.88 -3.99
C LEU A 138 -3.14 12.78 -4.31
N THR A 139 -2.20 13.07 -5.21
CA THR A 139 -1.33 12.07 -5.81
C THR A 139 0.13 12.40 -5.56
N TYR A 140 0.87 11.38 -5.15
CA TYR A 140 2.28 11.48 -4.80
C TYR A 140 3.05 10.37 -5.51
N ARG A 141 4.24 10.67 -6.00
CA ARG A 141 5.07 9.72 -6.74
C ARG A 141 6.49 9.68 -6.20
N SER A 142 7.08 8.50 -6.10
CA SER A 142 8.48 8.30 -5.75
C SER A 142 9.11 7.25 -6.66
N VAL A 143 10.44 7.32 -6.80
CA VAL A 143 11.21 6.24 -7.42
C VAL A 143 11.29 5.10 -6.41
N GLU A 144 10.89 3.89 -6.80
CA GLU A 144 11.02 2.71 -5.97
C GLU A 144 12.48 2.27 -5.93
N LYS A 145 13.07 2.21 -4.75
CA LYS A 145 14.40 1.65 -4.58
C LYS A 145 14.33 0.15 -4.89
N GLN A 146 14.92 -0.27 -5.98
CA GLN A 146 15.14 -1.70 -6.22
C GLN A 146 16.06 -2.21 -5.11
N ALA A 147 15.62 -3.26 -4.42
CA ALA A 147 16.49 -3.93 -3.46
C ALA A 147 17.76 -4.37 -4.21
N ASP A 148 18.94 -4.17 -3.60
CA ASP A 148 20.28 -4.36 -4.18
C ASP A 148 20.60 -5.80 -4.64
N ALA A 149 19.62 -6.65 -4.81
CA ALA A 149 19.76 -8.01 -5.32
C ALA A 149 20.03 -7.99 -6.83
N GLY A 150 21.23 -7.54 -7.24
CA GLY A 150 21.74 -7.74 -8.58
C GLY A 150 20.82 -7.18 -9.68
N ALA A 151 20.49 -5.90 -9.61
CA ALA A 151 19.75 -5.23 -10.66
C ALA A 151 20.47 -5.47 -11.98
N ALA A 152 19.90 -6.33 -12.83
CA ALA A 152 20.42 -6.57 -14.16
C ALA A 152 20.50 -5.21 -14.87
N THR A 153 21.66 -4.91 -15.45
CA THR A 153 21.86 -3.70 -16.26
C THR A 153 20.73 -3.63 -17.29
N GLY A 154 19.85 -2.61 -17.16
CA GLY A 154 18.68 -2.44 -18.05
C GLY A 154 17.32 -2.81 -17.44
N ALA A 155 17.24 -3.12 -16.15
CA ALA A 155 15.96 -3.27 -15.48
C ALA A 155 15.18 -1.93 -15.51
N PRO A 156 13.85 -1.97 -15.75
CA PRO A 156 13.04 -0.75 -15.81
C PRO A 156 13.04 -0.04 -14.45
N VAL A 157 13.05 1.29 -14.48
CA VAL A 157 12.83 2.09 -13.28
C VAL A 157 11.38 1.91 -12.84
N LEU A 158 11.18 1.58 -11.57
CA LEU A 158 9.87 1.45 -10.98
C LEU A 158 9.52 2.70 -10.18
N HIS A 159 8.27 3.12 -10.29
CA HIS A 159 7.72 4.22 -9.51
C HIS A 159 6.57 3.74 -8.66
N ARG A 160 6.56 4.24 -7.43
CA ARG A 160 5.43 4.10 -6.51
C ARG A 160 4.56 5.34 -6.61
N THR A 161 3.28 5.15 -6.85
CA THR A 161 2.27 6.23 -6.85
C THR A 161 1.26 5.97 -5.74
N ILE A 162 1.12 6.93 -4.83
CA ILE A 162 0.16 6.90 -3.73
C ILE A 162 -0.99 7.85 -4.04
N TYR A 163 -2.21 7.36 -3.91
CA TYR A 163 -3.44 8.12 -4.07
C TYR A 163 -4.11 8.27 -2.71
N ILE A 164 -4.32 9.51 -2.28
CA ILE A 164 -4.93 9.86 -0.99
C ILE A 164 -6.28 10.51 -1.26
N ASP A 165 -7.32 10.02 -0.63
CA ASP A 165 -8.66 10.61 -0.70
C ASP A 165 -8.65 12.01 -0.05
N PRO A 166 -8.94 13.09 -0.78
CA PRO A 166 -8.87 14.46 -0.27
C PRO A 166 -9.89 14.75 0.83
N LYS A 167 -10.99 13.98 0.89
CA LYS A 167 -12.05 14.18 1.90
C LYS A 167 -11.68 13.55 3.24
N THR A 168 -11.07 12.38 3.18
CA THR A 168 -10.73 11.62 4.38
C THR A 168 -9.28 11.78 4.79
N GLY A 169 -8.38 12.15 3.88
CA GLY A 169 -6.93 12.18 4.10
C GLY A 169 -6.34 10.78 4.32
N LEU A 170 -7.05 9.73 3.90
CA LEU A 170 -6.62 8.34 4.03
C LEU A 170 -6.07 7.83 2.69
N PRO A 171 -5.07 6.92 2.69
CA PRO A 171 -4.63 6.25 1.47
C PRO A 171 -5.79 5.47 0.85
N ALA A 172 -5.98 5.59 -0.47
CA ALA A 172 -6.98 4.82 -1.21
C ALA A 172 -6.32 3.74 -2.06
N THR A 173 -5.21 4.07 -2.73
CA THR A 173 -4.52 3.15 -3.62
C THR A 173 -3.01 3.42 -3.60
N ASN A 174 -2.23 2.34 -3.74
CA ASN A 174 -0.79 2.37 -3.92
C ASN A 174 -0.46 1.51 -5.15
N ILE A 175 0.21 2.08 -6.14
CA ILE A 175 0.58 1.40 -7.38
C ILE A 175 2.09 1.49 -7.55
N VAL A 176 2.72 0.35 -7.85
CA VAL A 176 4.10 0.30 -8.33
C VAL A 176 4.09 -0.15 -9.79
N ALA A 177 4.63 0.68 -10.65
CA ALA A 177 4.65 0.45 -12.09
C ALA A 177 5.99 0.87 -12.71
N ALA A 178 6.32 0.28 -13.85
CA ALA A 178 7.44 0.70 -14.66
C ALA A 178 7.12 2.01 -15.41
N ASP A 179 8.18 2.77 -15.72
CA ASP A 179 8.06 3.94 -16.58
C ASP A 179 7.75 3.56 -18.05
N PRO A 180 7.13 4.47 -18.82
CA PRO A 180 6.98 4.27 -20.25
C PRO A 180 8.32 3.90 -20.92
N PRO A 181 8.32 3.02 -21.95
CA PRO A 181 7.12 2.58 -22.68
C PRO A 181 6.35 1.41 -22.05
N SER A 182 6.86 0.77 -21.00
CA SER A 182 6.25 -0.46 -20.46
C SER A 182 4.96 -0.21 -19.67
N THR A 183 4.88 0.85 -18.88
CA THR A 183 3.74 1.15 -17.97
C THR A 183 3.16 -0.07 -17.24
N GLU A 184 3.92 -1.15 -17.10
CA GLU A 184 3.47 -2.38 -16.49
C GLU A 184 3.30 -2.20 -14.99
N VAL A 185 2.08 -2.45 -14.50
CA VAL A 185 1.79 -2.50 -13.06
C VAL A 185 2.33 -3.81 -12.51
N VAL A 186 3.30 -3.74 -11.61
CA VAL A 186 3.91 -4.90 -10.94
C VAL A 186 3.26 -5.18 -9.59
N PHE A 187 2.72 -4.13 -8.96
CA PHE A 187 2.02 -4.23 -7.69
C PHE A 187 0.92 -3.17 -7.61
N LYS A 188 -0.25 -3.55 -7.13
CA LYS A 188 -1.35 -2.63 -6.79
C LYS A 188 -1.93 -3.03 -5.45
N ALA A 189 -2.10 -2.08 -4.54
CA ALA A 189 -2.86 -2.25 -3.31
C ALA A 189 -3.97 -1.20 -3.24
N THR A 190 -5.16 -1.63 -2.84
CA THR A 190 -6.31 -0.77 -2.53
C THR A 190 -6.64 -0.88 -1.06
N TYR A 191 -7.08 0.23 -0.47
CA TYR A 191 -7.42 0.33 0.94
C TYR A 191 -8.88 0.68 1.11
N ASP A 192 -9.55 0.00 2.04
CA ASP A 192 -10.91 0.28 2.43
C ASP A 192 -11.00 0.45 3.95
N TYR A 193 -11.95 1.26 4.38
CA TYR A 193 -12.16 1.63 5.78
C TYR A 193 -13.60 1.33 6.18
N PRO A 194 -13.95 0.05 6.39
CA PRO A 194 -15.31 -0.33 6.76
C PRO A 194 -15.68 0.22 8.13
N ALA A 195 -16.96 0.49 8.36
CA ALA A 195 -17.45 0.97 9.65
C ALA A 195 -17.22 -0.04 10.79
N SER A 196 -17.21 -1.33 10.45
CA SER A 196 -16.95 -2.42 11.38
C SER A 196 -16.29 -3.59 10.66
N LEU A 197 -15.47 -4.31 11.40
CA LEU A 197 -14.83 -5.56 11.00
C LEU A 197 -14.69 -6.41 12.25
N GLN A 198 -14.99 -7.69 12.16
CA GLN A 198 -14.79 -8.64 13.26
C GLN A 198 -13.88 -9.77 12.79
N ILE A 199 -12.82 -9.98 13.54
CA ILE A 199 -11.90 -11.11 13.37
C ILE A 199 -12.14 -12.06 14.54
N GLU A 200 -12.46 -13.31 14.20
CA GLU A 200 -12.80 -14.33 15.18
C GLU A 200 -11.56 -15.08 15.66
N ASP A 201 -11.60 -15.49 16.94
CA ASP A 201 -10.62 -16.42 17.52
C ASP A 201 -10.96 -17.88 17.14
N HIS A 202 -9.95 -18.73 17.15
CA HIS A 202 -10.09 -20.18 16.90
C HIS A 202 -9.47 -21.00 18.04
N PRO A 203 -9.97 -20.86 19.29
CA PRO A 203 -9.32 -21.42 20.48
C PRO A 203 -9.21 -22.95 20.46
N ASP A 204 -10.11 -23.63 19.75
CA ASP A 204 -10.17 -25.09 19.63
C ASP A 204 -9.31 -25.67 18.50
N ALA A 205 -8.60 -24.81 17.75
CA ALA A 205 -7.72 -25.25 16.67
C ALA A 205 -6.54 -26.06 17.26
N PRO A 206 -6.27 -27.29 16.76
CA PRO A 206 -5.13 -28.06 17.22
C PRO A 206 -3.82 -27.40 16.79
N LEU A 207 -2.79 -27.55 17.64
CA LEU A 207 -1.45 -27.08 17.28
C LEU A 207 -0.92 -27.88 16.07
N VAL A 208 -0.38 -27.14 15.07
CA VAL A 208 0.24 -27.75 13.90
C VAL A 208 1.38 -28.68 14.33
N ARG A 209 1.41 -29.90 13.82
CA ARG A 209 2.49 -30.86 14.07
C ARG A 209 3.48 -30.80 12.92
N MET A 210 4.75 -30.60 13.25
CA MET A 210 5.80 -30.83 12.25
C MET A 210 5.80 -32.31 11.86
N ARG A 211 5.67 -32.57 10.57
CA ARG A 211 5.82 -33.92 9.98
C ARG A 211 7.23 -34.09 9.47
#